data_fad3ad252fa5c5676b47c441673331d7
#
_entry.id   fad3ad252fa5c5676b47c441673331d7
#
_cell.length_a   1.000
_cell.length_b   1.000
_cell.length_c   1.000
_cell.angle_alpha   90.00
_cell.angle_beta   90.00
_cell.angle_gamma   90.00
#
_symmetry.space_group_name_H-M   'P 1'
#
loop_
_entity.id
_entity.type
_entity.pdbx_description
1 polymer ?
#
loop_
_entity_poly.entity_id
_entity_poly.type
_entity_poly.pdbx_seq_one_letter_code
_entity_poly.pdbx_strand_id
1 'polypeptide(L)'
;EEWGDPHRFIRGRNVKNFHICDRWQDQPWDKPYYSSAFTDCICHRQNRSKALTPKSGFLNIRVTAPMIKTGQTLAICGASAALGDWNPAKAVPLCDANFPEWEVNVDAKDLKAGSEYKFLILDQAGELVAWEGGNNRRLGVTPDKDSITTISGMRFINPLAPWKGAGTAIPVFAVRSDDDFGVGDFIDLKKIIDWLAATGQTF
;
A
#
# COMPACT_ATOMS: atom_id res chain seq x y z
N GLU A 1 -21.38 7.84 6.40
CA GLU A 1 -21.54 8.04 4.95
C GLU A 1 -20.19 7.89 4.28
N GLU A 2 -20.15 7.24 3.14
CA GLU A 2 -18.99 7.19 2.26
C GLU A 2 -18.99 8.41 1.36
N TRP A 3 -17.99 9.25 1.49
CA TRP A 3 -17.86 10.49 0.71
C TRP A 3 -17.05 10.25 -0.55
N GLY A 4 -17.55 10.69 -1.67
CA GLY A 4 -16.88 10.61 -2.97
C GLY A 4 -17.84 10.29 -4.12
N ASP A 5 -17.30 10.28 -5.31
CA ASP A 5 -18.05 9.88 -6.49
C ASP A 5 -18.45 8.40 -6.38
N PRO A 6 -19.63 8.02 -6.86
CA PRO A 6 -20.06 6.63 -6.84
C PRO A 6 -19.06 5.77 -7.59
N HIS A 7 -18.59 4.72 -6.94
CA HIS A 7 -17.67 3.79 -7.56
C HIS A 7 -18.30 3.14 -8.78
N ARG A 8 -17.60 3.22 -9.87
CA ARG A 8 -18.01 2.59 -11.12
C ARG A 8 -17.02 1.50 -11.46
N PHE A 9 -17.51 0.33 -11.77
CA PHE A 9 -16.70 -0.65 -12.46
C PHE A 9 -17.22 -0.86 -13.87
N ILE A 10 -16.30 -0.96 -14.82
CA ILE A 10 -16.65 -1.21 -16.21
C ILE A 10 -16.49 -2.71 -16.43
N ARG A 11 -17.61 -3.37 -16.68
CA ARG A 11 -17.59 -4.77 -17.09
C ARG A 11 -17.01 -4.88 -18.51
N GLY A 12 -15.83 -5.48 -18.63
CA GLY A 12 -15.30 -5.88 -19.94
C GLY A 12 -16.21 -6.91 -20.62
N ARG A 13 -16.39 -6.81 -21.93
CA ARG A 13 -17.33 -7.67 -22.69
C ARG A 13 -17.06 -9.17 -22.55
N ASN A 14 -15.82 -9.56 -22.25
CA ASN A 14 -15.38 -10.96 -22.20
C ASN A 14 -15.03 -11.43 -20.77
N VAL A 15 -15.41 -10.70 -19.74
CA VAL A 15 -15.12 -11.09 -18.35
C VAL A 15 -16.25 -12.00 -17.85
N LYS A 16 -15.92 -13.24 -17.48
CA LYS A 16 -16.89 -14.24 -17.00
C LYS A 16 -17.08 -14.19 -15.50
N ASN A 17 -16.01 -13.96 -14.74
CA ASN A 17 -16.02 -13.98 -13.30
C ASN A 17 -15.41 -12.69 -12.75
N PHE A 18 -16.02 -12.16 -11.68
CA PHE A 18 -15.51 -11.02 -10.91
C PHE A 18 -15.39 -11.40 -9.46
N HIS A 19 -14.33 -11.03 -8.84
CA HIS A 19 -14.22 -11.02 -7.39
C HIS A 19 -13.89 -9.59 -6.97
N ILE A 20 -14.83 -8.94 -6.33
CA ILE A 20 -14.68 -7.55 -5.86
C ILE A 20 -14.57 -7.60 -4.35
N CYS A 21 -13.47 -7.05 -3.84
CA CYS A 21 -13.28 -6.82 -2.41
C CYS A 21 -13.39 -5.33 -2.13
N ASP A 22 -14.61 -4.89 -1.88
CA ASP A 22 -14.84 -3.50 -1.50
C ASP A 22 -14.46 -3.24 -0.06
N ARG A 23 -14.16 -2.00 0.22
CA ARG A 23 -13.97 -1.49 1.57
C ARG A 23 -14.64 -0.13 1.68
N TRP A 24 -15.07 0.19 2.89
CA TRP A 24 -15.55 1.51 3.20
C TRP A 24 -14.46 2.55 2.97
N GLN A 25 -14.74 3.57 2.18
CA GLN A 25 -13.76 4.61 1.79
C GLN A 25 -13.61 5.72 2.83
N ASP A 26 -14.47 5.71 3.84
CA ASP A 26 -14.33 6.64 4.93
C ASP A 26 -12.98 6.44 5.63
N GLN A 27 -12.35 7.54 6.04
CA GLN A 27 -11.06 7.48 6.73
C GLN A 27 -11.31 7.07 8.19
N PRO A 28 -11.09 5.81 8.55
CA PRO A 28 -11.27 5.40 9.93
C PRO A 28 -10.23 6.10 10.78
N TRP A 29 -10.68 6.76 11.85
CA TRP A 29 -9.84 7.45 12.82
C TRP A 29 -8.72 6.55 13.42
N ASP A 30 -8.93 5.24 13.43
CA ASP A 30 -7.99 4.23 13.90
C ASP A 30 -6.91 3.85 12.86
N LYS A 31 -6.99 4.40 11.65
CA LYS A 31 -6.06 4.08 10.54
C LYS A 31 -5.62 5.31 9.74
N PRO A 32 -5.07 6.34 10.41
CA PRO A 32 -4.69 7.59 9.76
C PRO A 32 -3.63 7.43 8.68
N TYR A 33 -2.77 6.41 8.78
CA TYR A 33 -1.67 6.16 7.83
C TYR A 33 -2.11 5.82 6.40
N TYR A 34 -3.40 5.60 6.18
CA TYR A 34 -3.97 5.37 4.84
C TYR A 34 -4.51 6.65 4.21
N SER A 35 -4.44 7.78 4.91
CA SER A 35 -4.79 9.07 4.33
C SER A 35 -3.69 9.61 3.42
N SER A 36 -4.05 10.51 2.50
CA SER A 36 -3.09 11.16 1.59
C SER A 36 -1.99 11.93 2.32
N ALA A 37 -2.29 12.49 3.49
CA ALA A 37 -1.30 13.14 4.33
C ALA A 37 -0.12 12.23 4.66
N PHE A 38 -0.36 10.94 4.86
CA PHE A 38 0.68 9.96 5.13
C PHE A 38 1.23 9.32 3.85
N THR A 39 0.38 8.97 2.89
CA THR A 39 0.81 8.24 1.69
C THR A 39 1.54 9.12 0.69
N ASP A 40 1.26 10.42 0.67
CA ASP A 40 1.88 11.34 -0.28
C ASP A 40 3.05 12.11 0.33
N CYS A 41 2.99 12.42 1.64
CA CYS A 41 4.03 13.22 2.30
C CYS A 41 5.04 12.39 3.08
N ILE A 42 4.60 11.40 3.86
CA ILE A 42 5.47 10.66 4.78
C ILE A 42 5.92 9.32 4.21
N CYS A 43 4.99 8.56 3.64
CA CYS A 43 5.24 7.22 3.14
C CYS A 43 5.38 7.17 1.61
N HIS A 44 5.79 8.26 0.98
CA HIS A 44 5.90 8.32 -0.49
C HIS A 44 7.06 7.48 -1.03
N ARG A 45 6.93 7.06 -2.30
CA ARG A 45 7.98 6.36 -3.05
C ARG A 45 8.31 7.13 -4.32
N GLN A 46 9.59 7.42 -4.54
CA GLN A 46 10.04 8.23 -5.68
C GLN A 46 10.23 7.40 -6.96
N ASN A 47 10.95 6.29 -6.89
CA ASN A 47 11.27 5.46 -8.06
C ASN A 47 10.33 4.26 -8.12
N ARG A 48 9.14 4.46 -8.72
CA ARG A 48 8.14 3.41 -8.85
C ARG A 48 8.38 2.52 -10.07
N SER A 49 7.97 1.27 -9.97
CA SER A 49 7.99 0.30 -11.07
C SER A 49 7.04 0.71 -12.20
N LYS A 50 7.14 0.07 -13.36
CA LYS A 50 6.11 0.17 -14.39
C LYS A 50 4.85 -0.57 -13.95
N ALA A 51 3.67 0.02 -14.25
CA ALA A 51 2.38 -0.61 -13.97
C ALA A 51 2.25 -1.96 -14.66
N LEU A 52 1.68 -2.92 -13.95
CA LEU A 52 1.39 -4.24 -14.50
C LEU A 52 0.12 -4.18 -15.37
N THR A 53 0.10 -4.99 -16.42
CA THR A 53 -1.11 -5.22 -17.20
C THR A 53 -1.68 -6.58 -16.81
N PRO A 54 -2.91 -6.64 -16.30
CA PRO A 54 -3.57 -7.91 -16.02
C PRO A 54 -3.70 -8.75 -17.30
N LYS A 55 -3.49 -10.06 -17.17
CA LYS A 55 -3.53 -11.01 -18.28
C LYS A 55 -4.51 -12.14 -18.01
N SER A 56 -5.14 -12.67 -19.05
CA SER A 56 -5.93 -13.89 -18.93
C SER A 56 -5.07 -15.06 -18.44
N GLY A 57 -5.64 -15.91 -17.60
CA GLY A 57 -4.92 -17.02 -16.96
C GLY A 57 -4.08 -16.60 -15.76
N PHE A 58 -4.11 -15.33 -15.37
CA PHE A 58 -3.42 -14.84 -14.19
C PHE A 58 -4.41 -14.34 -13.14
N LEU A 59 -4.02 -14.49 -11.88
CA LEU A 59 -4.66 -13.86 -10.75
C LEU A 59 -3.93 -12.54 -10.46
N ASN A 60 -4.62 -11.41 -10.66
CA ASN A 60 -4.13 -10.10 -10.25
C ASN A 60 -4.53 -9.83 -8.80
N ILE A 61 -3.56 -9.65 -7.94
CA ILE A 61 -3.76 -9.36 -6.51
C ILE A 61 -3.30 -7.94 -6.22
N ARG A 62 -4.14 -7.17 -5.54
CA ARG A 62 -3.86 -5.79 -5.12
C ARG A 62 -4.01 -5.64 -3.62
N VAL A 63 -3.04 -4.99 -2.99
CA VAL A 63 -3.02 -4.79 -1.54
C VAL A 63 -2.46 -3.41 -1.20
N THR A 64 -3.12 -2.70 -0.31
CA THR A 64 -2.65 -1.38 0.16
C THR A 64 -1.66 -1.56 1.30
N ALA A 65 -0.44 -1.04 1.12
CA ALA A 65 0.65 -1.13 2.10
C ALA A 65 1.51 0.16 2.08
N PRO A 66 1.07 1.25 2.73
CA PRO A 66 1.76 2.54 2.68
C PRO A 66 3.07 2.58 3.46
N MET A 67 3.23 1.71 4.47
CA MET A 67 4.36 1.78 5.41
C MET A 67 5.55 0.89 5.02
N ILE A 68 5.63 0.44 3.78
CA ILE A 68 6.81 -0.28 3.28
C ILE A 68 7.92 0.74 3.01
N LYS A 69 9.03 0.60 3.70
CA LYS A 69 10.15 1.56 3.65
C LYS A 69 10.84 1.57 2.27
N THR A 70 11.50 2.67 1.96
CA THR A 70 12.41 2.73 0.81
C THR A 70 13.48 1.65 0.93
N GLY A 71 13.77 0.94 -0.16
CA GLY A 71 14.67 -0.21 -0.16
C GLY A 71 14.02 -1.54 0.27
N GLN A 72 12.75 -1.52 0.69
CA GLN A 72 11.97 -2.73 0.94
C GLN A 72 10.94 -2.95 -0.16
N THR A 73 10.57 -4.20 -0.37
CA THR A 73 9.55 -4.62 -1.34
C THR A 73 8.54 -5.51 -0.65
N LEU A 74 7.27 -5.33 -0.98
CA LEU A 74 6.24 -6.28 -0.59
C LEU A 74 6.28 -7.46 -1.55
N ALA A 75 6.12 -8.67 -1.03
CA ALA A 75 6.05 -9.89 -1.81
C ALA A 75 4.89 -10.78 -1.32
N ILE A 76 4.49 -11.75 -2.13
CA ILE A 76 3.48 -12.76 -1.78
C ILE A 76 4.12 -14.14 -1.81
N CYS A 77 3.78 -14.96 -0.84
CA CYS A 77 4.20 -16.35 -0.74
C CYS A 77 3.04 -17.22 -0.27
N GLY A 78 3.00 -18.48 -0.67
CA GLY A 78 1.90 -19.37 -0.31
C GLY A 78 2.13 -20.82 -0.65
N ALA A 79 1.09 -21.63 -0.52
CA ALA A 79 1.13 -23.07 -0.57
C ALA A 79 1.32 -23.69 -1.96
N SER A 80 1.34 -22.90 -3.04
CA SER A 80 1.52 -23.42 -4.40
C SER A 80 2.88 -23.04 -4.97
N ALA A 81 3.34 -23.76 -5.97
CA ALA A 81 4.58 -23.46 -6.68
C ALA A 81 4.56 -22.04 -7.29
N ALA A 82 3.41 -21.61 -7.79
CA ALA A 82 3.21 -20.24 -8.30
C ALA A 82 3.36 -19.16 -7.22
N LEU A 83 3.25 -19.52 -5.94
CA LEU A 83 3.43 -18.66 -4.77
C LEU A 83 4.69 -19.02 -3.96
N GLY A 84 5.59 -19.83 -4.51
CA GLY A 84 6.89 -20.13 -3.92
C GLY A 84 6.92 -21.19 -2.82
N ASP A 85 5.85 -21.98 -2.64
CA ASP A 85 5.79 -23.12 -1.69
C ASP A 85 6.21 -22.75 -0.26
N TRP A 86 5.75 -21.63 0.24
CA TRP A 86 6.12 -21.05 1.54
C TRP A 86 7.61 -20.75 1.72
N ASN A 87 8.38 -20.73 0.65
CA ASN A 87 9.79 -20.38 0.69
C ASN A 87 9.96 -18.87 0.39
N PRO A 88 10.38 -18.02 1.35
CA PRO A 88 10.56 -16.59 1.14
C PRO A 88 11.50 -16.24 -0.01
N ALA A 89 12.52 -17.05 -0.25
CA ALA A 89 13.46 -16.85 -1.36
C ALA A 89 12.81 -17.04 -2.76
N LYS A 90 11.62 -17.67 -2.80
CA LYS A 90 10.82 -17.86 -4.01
C LYS A 90 9.56 -17.01 -4.00
N ALA A 91 9.40 -16.12 -3.03
CA ALA A 91 8.24 -15.23 -2.96
C ALA A 91 8.17 -14.34 -4.20
N VAL A 92 6.96 -14.06 -4.66
CA VAL A 92 6.73 -13.24 -5.84
C VAL A 92 6.64 -11.77 -5.43
N PRO A 93 7.58 -10.90 -5.88
CA PRO A 93 7.55 -9.49 -5.50
C PRO A 93 6.37 -8.77 -6.14
N LEU A 94 5.80 -7.82 -5.40
CA LEU A 94 4.74 -6.95 -5.87
C LEU A 94 5.31 -5.68 -6.52
N CYS A 95 4.56 -5.17 -7.48
CA CYS A 95 4.81 -3.91 -8.18
C CYS A 95 4.25 -2.74 -7.37
N ASP A 96 5.00 -1.67 -7.24
CA ASP A 96 4.65 -0.45 -6.51
C ASP A 96 4.26 0.73 -7.42
N ALA A 97 3.94 0.46 -8.69
CA ALA A 97 3.58 1.50 -9.66
C ALA A 97 2.45 2.40 -9.16
N ASN A 98 1.46 1.81 -8.50
CA ASN A 98 0.27 2.48 -7.97
C ASN A 98 0.36 2.70 -6.45
N PHE A 99 1.58 2.81 -5.90
CA PHE A 99 1.75 3.06 -4.46
C PHE A 99 0.79 4.13 -3.93
N PRO A 100 0.11 3.90 -2.80
CA PRO A 100 0.33 2.87 -1.78
C PRO A 100 -0.32 1.50 -2.07
N GLU A 101 -0.99 1.34 -3.22
CA GLU A 101 -1.46 0.04 -3.67
C GLU A 101 -0.34 -0.71 -4.39
N TRP A 102 -0.10 -1.92 -3.96
CA TRP A 102 0.85 -2.85 -4.55
C TRP A 102 0.10 -3.92 -5.31
N GLU A 103 0.62 -4.34 -6.45
CA GLU A 103 -0.04 -5.34 -7.28
C GLU A 103 0.92 -6.41 -7.80
N VAL A 104 0.37 -7.60 -8.04
CA VAL A 104 1.09 -8.72 -8.64
C VAL A 104 0.18 -9.51 -9.55
N ASN A 105 0.73 -10.06 -10.63
CA ASN A 105 0.10 -11.06 -11.46
C ASN A 105 0.73 -12.42 -11.14
N VAL A 106 -0.05 -13.36 -10.62
CA VAL A 106 0.38 -14.73 -10.29
C VAL A 106 -0.24 -15.68 -11.31
N ASP A 107 0.53 -16.62 -11.84
CA ASP A 107 0.01 -17.68 -12.71
C ASP A 107 -1.08 -18.46 -11.97
N ALA A 108 -2.25 -18.53 -12.58
CA ALA A 108 -3.43 -19.13 -11.94
C ALA A 108 -3.49 -20.66 -12.07
N LYS A 109 -2.56 -21.28 -12.81
CA LYS A 109 -2.62 -22.69 -13.19
C LYS A 109 -2.86 -23.65 -12.04
N ASP A 110 -2.20 -23.44 -10.90
CA ASP A 110 -2.25 -24.32 -9.72
C ASP A 110 -2.99 -23.67 -8.54
N LEU A 111 -3.69 -22.54 -8.79
CA LEU A 111 -4.44 -21.83 -7.76
C LEU A 111 -5.92 -22.23 -7.76
N LYS A 112 -6.46 -22.43 -6.57
CA LYS A 112 -7.89 -22.77 -6.37
C LYS A 112 -8.45 -22.06 -5.14
N ALA A 113 -9.75 -22.00 -5.03
CA ALA A 113 -10.41 -21.55 -3.82
C ALA A 113 -9.88 -22.32 -2.60
N GLY A 114 -9.58 -21.61 -1.53
CA GLY A 114 -8.95 -22.14 -0.34
C GLY A 114 -7.43 -22.21 -0.36
N SER A 115 -6.75 -21.96 -1.50
CA SER A 115 -5.28 -21.87 -1.52
C SER A 115 -4.80 -20.82 -0.54
N GLU A 116 -3.88 -21.18 0.34
CA GLU A 116 -3.36 -20.29 1.37
C GLU A 116 -2.18 -19.47 0.86
N TYR A 117 -2.12 -18.22 1.27
CA TYR A 117 -1.03 -17.29 0.98
C TYR A 117 -0.86 -16.28 2.09
N LYS A 118 0.24 -15.56 2.06
CA LYS A 118 0.54 -14.46 2.98
C LYS A 118 1.47 -13.47 2.29
N PHE A 119 1.36 -12.21 2.67
CA PHE A 119 2.34 -11.22 2.25
C PHE A 119 3.55 -11.21 3.17
N LEU A 120 4.66 -10.72 2.65
CA LEU A 120 5.89 -10.57 3.40
C LEU A 120 6.67 -9.36 2.89
N ILE A 121 7.55 -8.86 3.73
CA ILE A 121 8.47 -7.76 3.41
C ILE A 121 9.82 -8.36 3.12
N LEU A 122 10.38 -8.03 1.97
CA LEU A 122 11.77 -8.33 1.61
C LEU A 122 12.60 -7.04 1.68
N ASP A 123 13.86 -7.17 2.04
CA ASP A 123 14.82 -6.09 1.95
C ASP A 123 15.38 -5.92 0.51
N GLN A 124 16.34 -5.02 0.35
CA GLN A 124 16.96 -4.73 -0.94
C GLN A 124 17.80 -5.92 -1.48
N ALA A 125 18.26 -6.80 -0.61
CA ALA A 125 18.98 -8.02 -0.98
C ALA A 125 18.03 -9.19 -1.33
N GLY A 126 16.71 -9.00 -1.12
CA GLY A 126 15.70 -10.06 -1.30
C GLY A 126 15.52 -10.94 -0.07
N GLU A 127 16.15 -10.59 1.05
CA GLU A 127 16.04 -11.36 2.29
C GLU A 127 14.76 -11.02 3.05
N LEU A 128 14.23 -12.00 3.77
CA LEU A 128 13.00 -11.86 4.55
C LEU A 128 13.21 -10.90 5.74
N VAL A 129 12.45 -9.82 5.75
CA VAL A 129 12.38 -8.89 6.89
C VAL A 129 11.30 -9.31 7.87
N ALA A 130 10.08 -9.53 7.37
CA ALA A 130 8.94 -9.94 8.20
C ALA A 130 7.81 -10.53 7.36
N TRP A 131 7.07 -11.47 7.94
CA TRP A 131 5.79 -11.93 7.43
C TRP A 131 4.67 -10.98 7.86
N GLU A 132 3.62 -10.89 7.06
CA GLU A 132 2.39 -10.19 7.43
C GLU A 132 1.85 -10.66 8.79
N GLY A 133 1.27 -9.77 9.56
CA GLY A 133 0.58 -10.12 10.81
C GLY A 133 -0.71 -10.92 10.59
N GLY A 134 -1.22 -11.52 11.65
CA GLY A 134 -2.46 -12.29 11.60
C GLY A 134 -2.32 -13.68 10.96
N ASN A 135 -3.46 -14.29 10.61
CA ASN A 135 -3.53 -15.61 10.02
C ASN A 135 -3.19 -15.61 8.52
N ASN A 136 -2.95 -16.79 7.95
CA ASN A 136 -2.83 -16.95 6.51
C ASN A 136 -4.12 -16.52 5.82
N ARG A 137 -3.96 -15.88 4.66
CA ARG A 137 -5.07 -15.55 3.78
C ARG A 137 -5.45 -16.76 2.94
N ARG A 138 -6.68 -16.79 2.47
CA ARG A 138 -7.17 -17.85 1.58
C ARG A 138 -7.82 -17.23 0.36
N LEU A 139 -7.57 -17.82 -0.81
CA LEU A 139 -8.28 -17.43 -2.02
C LEU A 139 -9.77 -17.76 -1.87
N GLY A 140 -10.62 -16.76 -2.09
CA GLY A 140 -12.08 -16.94 -2.07
C GLY A 140 -12.63 -17.54 -3.36
N VAL A 141 -11.83 -17.60 -4.42
CA VAL A 141 -12.26 -18.02 -5.76
C VAL A 141 -11.18 -18.85 -6.43
N THR A 142 -11.58 -19.77 -7.26
CA THR A 142 -10.67 -20.44 -8.20
C THR A 142 -10.54 -19.56 -9.45
N PRO A 143 -9.33 -19.05 -9.78
CA PRO A 143 -9.15 -18.26 -10.99
C PRO A 143 -9.46 -19.09 -12.23
N ASP A 144 -10.06 -18.47 -13.23
CA ASP A 144 -10.33 -19.10 -14.51
C ASP A 144 -9.18 -18.80 -15.48
N LYS A 145 -8.71 -19.83 -16.19
CA LYS A 145 -7.61 -19.74 -17.16
C LYS A 145 -7.94 -18.86 -18.38
N ASP A 146 -9.21 -18.69 -18.70
CA ASP A 146 -9.67 -17.92 -19.86
C ASP A 146 -10.13 -16.51 -19.50
N SER A 147 -10.00 -16.11 -18.24
CA SER A 147 -10.41 -14.80 -17.74
C SER A 147 -9.33 -14.12 -16.90
N ILE A 148 -9.56 -12.85 -16.58
CA ILE A 148 -8.76 -12.10 -15.62
C ILE A 148 -9.51 -12.12 -14.30
N THR A 149 -8.90 -12.68 -13.27
CA THR A 149 -9.43 -12.62 -11.90
C THR A 149 -8.63 -11.58 -11.12
N THR A 150 -9.29 -10.57 -10.59
CA THR A 150 -8.64 -9.54 -9.76
C THR A 150 -9.20 -9.58 -8.34
N ILE A 151 -8.33 -9.60 -7.35
CA ILE A 151 -8.65 -9.44 -5.93
C ILE A 151 -8.05 -8.12 -5.47
N SER A 152 -8.90 -7.21 -4.98
CA SER A 152 -8.49 -5.88 -4.53
C SER A 152 -9.11 -5.51 -3.18
N GLY A 153 -8.85 -4.29 -2.70
CA GLY A 153 -9.40 -3.79 -1.44
C GLY A 153 -8.76 -4.36 -0.18
N MET A 154 -7.72 -5.16 -0.31
CA MET A 154 -6.98 -5.71 0.82
C MET A 154 -6.05 -4.67 1.43
N ARG A 155 -5.83 -4.79 2.74
CA ARG A 155 -4.81 -4.02 3.48
C ARG A 155 -3.77 -4.98 4.03
N PHE A 156 -2.51 -4.58 3.94
CA PHE A 156 -1.39 -5.30 4.55
C PHE A 156 -1.39 -5.08 6.07
N ILE A 157 -1.32 -6.16 6.82
CA ILE A 157 -1.19 -6.09 8.28
C ILE A 157 0.30 -6.03 8.63
N ASN A 158 0.81 -4.82 8.75
CA ASN A 158 2.23 -4.60 9.04
C ASN A 158 2.57 -5.11 10.45
N PRO A 159 3.46 -6.10 10.61
CA PRO A 159 3.84 -6.64 11.91
C PRO A 159 4.88 -5.77 12.62
N LEU A 160 5.53 -4.87 11.87
CA LEU A 160 6.56 -4.00 12.42
C LEU A 160 5.93 -2.90 13.27
N ALA A 161 6.73 -2.29 14.13
CA ALA A 161 6.27 -1.20 14.97
C ALA A 161 5.64 -0.08 14.11
N PRO A 162 4.51 0.49 14.54
CA PRO A 162 3.89 1.59 13.82
C PRO A 162 4.85 2.76 13.72
N TRP A 163 4.70 3.55 12.63
CA TRP A 163 5.41 4.80 12.50
C TRP A 163 5.13 5.68 13.70
N LYS A 164 6.20 6.24 14.26
CA LYS A 164 6.13 7.21 15.35
C LYS A 164 6.70 8.52 14.83
N GLY A 165 5.95 9.59 15.00
CA GLY A 165 6.36 10.92 14.64
C GLY A 165 5.97 11.93 15.71
N ALA A 166 6.69 13.01 15.75
CA ALA A 166 6.37 14.19 16.51
C ALA A 166 6.29 15.39 15.57
N GLY A 167 5.36 16.28 15.79
CA GLY A 167 5.19 17.46 14.97
C GLY A 167 4.43 18.56 15.69
N THR A 168 4.42 19.73 15.06
CA THR A 168 3.74 20.90 15.57
C THR A 168 2.70 21.37 14.56
N ALA A 169 1.44 21.43 14.97
CA ALA A 169 0.36 22.02 14.20
C ALA A 169 0.19 23.48 14.59
N ILE A 170 0.57 24.39 13.70
CA ILE A 170 0.43 25.84 13.92
C ILE A 170 -0.10 26.50 12.66
N PRO A 171 -1.10 27.40 12.76
CA PRO A 171 -1.53 28.19 11.62
C PRO A 171 -0.40 29.13 11.16
N VAL A 172 -0.17 29.25 9.85
CA VAL A 172 0.89 30.10 9.30
C VAL A 172 0.81 31.54 9.84
N PHE A 173 -0.39 32.10 9.90
CA PHE A 173 -0.61 33.46 10.41
C PHE A 173 -0.30 33.65 11.89
N ALA A 174 -0.13 32.56 12.66
CA ALA A 174 0.24 32.61 14.07
C ALA A 174 1.77 32.52 14.29
N VAL A 175 2.54 32.21 13.27
CA VAL A 175 4.01 32.26 13.32
C VAL A 175 4.43 33.71 13.34
N ARG A 176 5.43 34.05 14.17
CA ARG A 176 5.94 35.42 14.30
C ARG A 176 7.46 35.42 14.15
N SER A 177 7.96 36.41 13.43
CA SER A 177 9.40 36.69 13.35
C SER A 177 9.67 38.19 13.40
N ASP A 178 10.91 38.59 13.50
CA ASP A 178 11.28 40.01 13.50
C ASP A 178 11.10 40.67 12.12
N ASP A 179 10.93 39.86 11.09
CA ASP A 179 10.78 40.34 9.69
C ASP A 179 9.32 40.30 9.22
N ASP A 180 8.37 39.91 10.07
CA ASP A 180 6.96 39.83 9.66
C ASP A 180 6.27 41.19 9.62
N PHE A 181 5.19 41.31 8.83
CA PHE A 181 4.35 42.48 8.73
C PHE A 181 3.18 42.51 9.73
N GLY A 182 3.32 41.86 10.86
CA GLY A 182 2.29 41.70 11.88
C GLY A 182 1.46 40.44 11.80
N VAL A 183 1.67 39.65 10.77
CA VAL A 183 1.08 38.32 10.51
C VAL A 183 2.14 37.43 9.91
N GLY A 184 2.24 36.19 10.35
CA GLY A 184 3.17 35.21 9.78
C GLY A 184 2.87 34.86 8.32
N ASP A 185 3.90 34.68 7.54
CA ASP A 185 3.85 34.33 6.14
C ASP A 185 4.64 33.06 5.81
N PHE A 186 4.78 32.71 4.52
CA PHE A 186 5.51 31.53 4.09
C PHE A 186 7.04 31.65 4.28
N ILE A 187 7.58 32.86 4.44
CA ILE A 187 9.00 33.06 4.75
C ILE A 187 9.25 32.68 6.21
N ASP A 188 8.36 33.07 7.10
CA ASP A 188 8.40 32.69 8.50
C ASP A 188 8.22 31.18 8.68
N LEU A 189 7.40 30.55 7.85
CA LEU A 189 7.21 29.12 7.84
C LEU A 189 8.54 28.37 7.58
N LYS A 190 9.42 28.87 6.71
CA LYS A 190 10.73 28.28 6.48
C LYS A 190 11.58 28.25 7.76
N LYS A 191 11.59 29.34 8.51
CA LYS A 191 12.35 29.44 9.76
C LYS A 191 11.88 28.42 10.80
N ILE A 192 10.54 28.23 10.92
CA ILE A 192 10.00 27.25 11.87
C ILE A 192 10.22 25.80 11.41
N ILE A 193 10.17 25.54 10.10
CA ILE A 193 10.48 24.20 9.55
C ILE A 193 11.93 23.81 9.87
N ASP A 194 12.86 24.70 9.68
CA ASP A 194 14.27 24.46 9.99
C ASP A 194 14.47 24.20 11.49
N TRP A 195 13.80 24.95 12.34
CA TRP A 195 13.83 24.74 13.78
C TRP A 195 13.20 23.41 14.21
N LEU A 196 12.05 23.05 13.61
CA LEU A 196 11.38 21.77 13.87
C LEU A 196 12.28 20.59 13.45
N ALA A 197 12.91 20.69 12.28
CA ALA A 197 13.85 19.68 11.80
C ALA A 197 15.06 19.54 12.75
N ALA A 198 15.62 20.67 13.22
CA ALA A 198 16.72 20.68 14.17
C ALA A 198 16.36 20.08 15.54
N THR A 199 15.09 20.12 15.93
CA THR A 199 14.57 19.52 17.17
C THR A 199 14.12 18.07 16.99
N GLY A 200 14.30 17.48 15.80
CA GLY A 200 13.97 16.08 15.51
C GLY A 200 12.46 15.84 15.28
N GLN A 201 11.71 16.88 14.99
CA GLN A 201 10.31 16.72 14.59
C GLN A 201 10.23 16.25 13.14
N THR A 202 9.18 15.50 12.81
CA THR A 202 9.05 14.77 11.55
C THR A 202 7.87 15.24 10.69
N PHE A 203 7.03 16.12 11.21
CA PHE A 203 5.92 16.77 10.49
C PHE A 203 5.44 18.03 11.21
#